data_af49eaa439a40930f537f482b76c14c1
#
_entry.id   af49eaa439a40930f537f482b76c14c1
#
_cell.length_a   1.000
_cell.length_b   1.000
_cell.length_c   1.000
_cell.angle_alpha   90.00
_cell.angle_beta   90.00
_cell.angle_gamma   90.00
#
_symmetry.space_group_name_H-M   'P 1'
#
loop_
_entity.id
_entity.type
_entity.pdbx_description
1 polymer ?
#
loop_
_entity_poly.entity_id
_entity_poly.type
_entity_poly.pdbx_seq_one_letter_code
_entity_poly.pdbx_strand_id
1 'polypeptide(L)'
;MNIWLNSEQNKKTTEPQTMKNIQSYFRAISLFMILLLQATTVKSQMDDGIFPVGVIGEPSGTGVYPAIAESYSSMRENTVYHPLALPPERLPLLLWGNGACRDDGLSYAAFLREVSSHGFIIIAAGYPRETPATNNAAPESTSSSSTQRMEDPTQPQQLLDAIDWIQAQNNEPGSPFYQHVDLDNIGVMGHSCGGLQAMVLSADPRVDSTILFNSGVLNAGPDAGRSGISVLKSDLEKIHAPIAYINGGPSDIAYLNAVDDFERINHVPAFFGENQVGHGGTFRIAPNGGDYAQFATAWMSWLLKGNQHAPMFLGEDCELCSRPNWKVQKKQID
;
A
#
# COMPACT_ATOMS: atom_id res chain seq x y z
N MET A 1 31.24 44.33 -91.87
CA MET A 1 30.32 45.48 -92.03
C MET A 1 29.13 45.32 -91.15
N ASN A 2 28.95 46.26 -90.16
CA ASN A 2 27.77 46.57 -89.31
C ASN A 2 27.23 45.49 -88.44
N ILE A 3 27.50 45.56 -87.08
CA ILE A 3 26.90 46.37 -86.03
C ILE A 3 25.39 46.07 -85.84
N TRP A 4 24.96 45.56 -84.71
CA TRP A 4 24.16 46.24 -83.63
C TRP A 4 23.98 45.37 -82.38
N LEU A 5 24.29 46.05 -81.28
CA LEU A 5 24.04 45.67 -79.87
C LEU A 5 22.56 45.58 -79.54
N ASN A 6 22.18 44.71 -78.65
CA ASN A 6 21.11 45.03 -77.69
C ASN A 6 21.33 44.37 -76.33
N SER A 7 21.44 45.23 -75.32
CA SER A 7 21.58 44.95 -73.93
C SER A 7 20.20 44.75 -73.29
N GLU A 8 19.86 43.59 -72.73
CA GLU A 8 18.76 43.46 -71.80
C GLU A 8 19.26 43.48 -70.36
N GLN A 9 18.86 44.50 -69.64
CA GLN A 9 19.08 44.65 -68.20
C GLN A 9 18.18 43.75 -67.40
N ASN A 10 18.79 42.87 -66.70
CA ASN A 10 18.11 41.97 -65.67
C ASN A 10 17.83 42.79 -64.39
N LYS A 11 16.61 43.29 -64.21
CA LYS A 11 16.15 43.90 -62.96
C LYS A 11 15.87 42.80 -61.92
N LYS A 12 16.82 42.52 -61.05
CA LYS A 12 16.56 41.82 -59.77
C LYS A 12 15.78 42.74 -58.89
N THR A 13 14.48 42.39 -58.64
CA THR A 13 13.67 42.98 -57.60
C THR A 13 14.07 42.35 -56.24
N THR A 14 14.80 43.08 -55.43
CA THR A 14 15.08 42.73 -54.07
C THR A 14 13.84 42.98 -53.22
N GLU A 15 13.15 41.91 -52.77
CA GLU A 15 12.17 42.03 -51.73
C GLU A 15 12.84 42.52 -50.43
N PRO A 16 12.24 43.44 -49.70
CA PRO A 16 12.85 43.97 -48.51
C PRO A 16 12.92 42.92 -47.41
N GLN A 17 14.11 42.74 -46.87
CA GLN A 17 14.47 41.76 -45.82
C GLN A 17 13.64 41.86 -44.53
N THR A 18 12.95 43.00 -44.38
CA THR A 18 12.00 43.28 -43.28
C THR A 18 10.75 42.43 -43.30
N MET A 19 10.22 42.02 -44.47
CA MET A 19 9.00 41.17 -44.52
C MET A 19 9.28 39.72 -44.16
N LYS A 20 10.46 39.19 -44.40
CA LYS A 20 10.84 37.80 -44.01
C LYS A 20 10.96 37.65 -42.47
N ASN A 21 11.43 38.69 -41.81
CA ASN A 21 11.55 38.70 -40.36
C ASN A 21 10.17 38.75 -39.66
N ILE A 22 9.21 39.49 -40.21
CA ILE A 22 7.85 39.58 -39.64
C ILE A 22 7.12 38.25 -39.77
N GLN A 23 7.23 37.51 -40.87
CA GLN A 23 6.62 36.19 -41.02
C GLN A 23 7.25 35.13 -40.11
N SER A 24 8.55 35.20 -39.79
CA SER A 24 9.19 34.31 -38.86
C SER A 24 8.76 34.54 -37.40
N TYR A 25 8.53 35.81 -37.01
CA TYR A 25 8.01 36.18 -35.69
C TYR A 25 6.56 35.72 -35.51
N PHE A 26 5.68 35.87 -36.50
CA PHE A 26 4.32 35.35 -36.41
C PHE A 26 4.25 33.84 -36.37
N ARG A 27 5.14 33.10 -37.04
CA ARG A 27 5.21 31.63 -36.91
C ARG A 27 5.73 31.20 -35.57
N ALA A 28 6.71 31.89 -34.96
CA ALA A 28 7.21 31.59 -33.61
C ALA A 28 6.16 31.87 -32.54
N ILE A 29 5.41 32.96 -32.62
CA ILE A 29 4.33 33.30 -31.69
C ILE A 29 3.17 32.31 -31.81
N SER A 30 2.79 31.89 -33.03
CA SER A 30 1.74 30.85 -33.21
C SER A 30 2.15 29.50 -32.65
N LEU A 31 3.42 29.06 -32.82
CA LEU A 31 3.90 27.81 -32.20
C LEU A 31 3.92 27.87 -30.66
N PHE A 32 4.29 29.03 -30.10
CA PHE A 32 4.32 29.23 -28.64
C PHE A 32 2.90 29.27 -28.04
N MET A 33 1.91 29.87 -28.74
CA MET A 33 0.52 29.83 -28.33
C MET A 33 -0.09 28.43 -28.44
N ILE A 34 0.26 27.64 -29.45
CA ILE A 34 -0.22 26.26 -29.57
C ILE A 34 0.36 25.39 -28.47
N LEU A 35 1.63 25.56 -28.08
CA LEU A 35 2.24 24.87 -26.93
C LEU A 35 1.62 25.26 -25.57
N LEU A 36 1.24 26.54 -25.41
CA LEU A 36 0.56 27.00 -24.20
C LEU A 36 -0.89 26.50 -24.11
N LEU A 37 -1.61 26.35 -25.25
CA LEU A 37 -2.94 25.75 -25.26
C LEU A 37 -2.92 24.24 -24.97
N GLN A 38 -1.86 23.53 -25.39
CA GLN A 38 -1.70 22.10 -25.05
C GLN A 38 -1.36 21.89 -23.57
N ALA A 39 -0.60 22.80 -22.96
CA ALA A 39 -0.30 22.74 -21.52
C ALA A 39 -1.54 22.98 -20.64
N THR A 40 -2.52 23.76 -21.11
CA THR A 40 -3.78 23.97 -20.36
C THR A 40 -4.77 22.82 -20.51
N THR A 41 -4.76 22.08 -21.62
CA THR A 41 -5.59 20.89 -21.81
C THR A 41 -5.06 19.68 -21.02
N VAL A 42 -3.75 19.54 -20.85
CA VAL A 42 -3.16 18.49 -20.00
C VAL A 42 -3.50 18.72 -18.53
N LYS A 43 -3.62 19.96 -18.07
CA LYS A 43 -3.97 20.27 -16.67
C LYS A 43 -5.44 19.98 -16.34
N SER A 44 -6.35 19.95 -17.31
CA SER A 44 -7.77 19.61 -17.06
C SER A 44 -8.05 18.10 -17.10
N GLN A 45 -7.14 17.29 -17.66
CA GLN A 45 -7.25 15.83 -17.67
C GLN A 45 -6.68 15.15 -16.41
N MET A 46 -5.99 15.91 -15.54
CA MET A 46 -5.43 15.40 -14.28
C MET A 46 -6.45 15.36 -13.12
N ASP A 47 -7.69 15.78 -13.35
CA ASP A 47 -8.70 15.88 -12.28
C ASP A 47 -9.72 14.73 -12.29
N ASP A 48 -9.51 13.68 -13.10
CA ASP A 48 -10.46 12.59 -13.28
C ASP A 48 -10.32 11.48 -12.22
N GLY A 49 -9.55 11.70 -11.15
CA GLY A 49 -9.44 10.75 -10.02
C GLY A 49 -8.60 9.48 -10.29
N ILE A 50 -7.99 9.38 -11.46
CA ILE A 50 -7.13 8.27 -11.86
C ILE A 50 -5.70 8.47 -11.35
N PHE A 51 -5.25 9.73 -11.25
CA PHE A 51 -3.89 10.07 -10.81
C PHE A 51 -3.84 10.35 -9.30
N PRO A 52 -2.68 10.12 -8.65
CA PRO A 52 -2.51 10.44 -7.24
C PRO A 52 -2.73 11.93 -6.98
N VAL A 53 -3.40 12.22 -5.87
CA VAL A 53 -3.57 13.62 -5.39
C VAL A 53 -2.26 14.17 -4.85
N GLY A 54 -1.35 13.30 -4.41
CA GLY A 54 -0.01 13.65 -4.00
C GLY A 54 0.78 12.49 -3.42
N VAL A 55 2.09 12.54 -3.60
CA VAL A 55 3.05 11.64 -2.94
C VAL A 55 3.26 12.14 -1.51
N ILE A 56 3.23 11.24 -0.55
CA ILE A 56 3.29 11.54 0.87
C ILE A 56 4.59 11.02 1.46
N GLY A 57 5.47 11.93 1.87
CA GLY A 57 6.78 11.64 2.44
C GLY A 57 7.78 11.11 1.40
N GLU A 58 9.02 10.89 1.86
CA GLU A 58 10.10 10.42 1.00
C GLU A 58 10.00 8.92 0.72
N PRO A 59 10.42 8.46 -0.47
CA PRO A 59 10.52 7.04 -0.78
C PRO A 59 11.45 6.33 0.19
N SER A 60 11.03 5.15 0.68
CA SER A 60 11.84 4.38 1.65
C SER A 60 11.58 2.88 1.55
N GLY A 61 12.29 2.11 2.39
CA GLY A 61 12.31 0.66 2.42
C GLY A 61 13.67 0.12 2.01
N THR A 62 13.97 -1.12 2.43
CA THR A 62 15.27 -1.78 2.16
C THR A 62 15.21 -2.75 0.99
N GLY A 63 14.03 -2.97 0.42
CA GLY A 63 13.84 -3.77 -0.77
C GLY A 63 14.42 -3.12 -2.02
N VAL A 64 14.34 -3.82 -3.14
CA VAL A 64 14.92 -3.35 -4.42
C VAL A 64 14.15 -2.17 -5.03
N TYR A 65 12.94 -1.89 -4.55
CA TYR A 65 12.06 -0.85 -5.06
C TYR A 65 11.69 0.13 -3.94
N PRO A 66 12.41 1.27 -3.74
CA PRO A 66 11.99 2.27 -2.77
C PRO A 66 10.51 2.61 -2.93
N ALA A 67 9.74 2.52 -1.86
CA ALA A 67 8.29 2.63 -1.90
C ALA A 67 7.80 3.99 -1.41
N ILE A 68 6.70 4.44 -1.99
CA ILE A 68 6.00 5.68 -1.66
C ILE A 68 4.62 5.38 -1.07
N ALA A 69 4.01 6.40 -0.48
CA ALA A 69 2.60 6.43 -0.12
C ALA A 69 1.91 7.49 -0.98
N GLU A 70 0.72 7.18 -1.47
CA GLU A 70 -0.09 8.09 -2.27
C GLU A 70 -1.57 8.05 -1.86
N SER A 71 -2.29 9.13 -2.16
CA SER A 71 -3.74 9.17 -2.07
C SER A 71 -4.37 9.44 -3.42
N TYR A 72 -5.56 8.89 -3.65
CA TYR A 72 -6.30 9.00 -4.90
C TYR A 72 -7.68 9.62 -4.63
N SER A 73 -8.09 10.58 -5.44
CA SER A 73 -9.39 11.26 -5.27
C SER A 73 -10.58 10.31 -5.45
N SER A 74 -10.42 9.25 -6.22
CA SER A 74 -11.41 8.18 -6.44
C SER A 74 -11.46 7.14 -5.31
N MET A 75 -10.51 7.15 -4.35
CA MET A 75 -10.44 6.25 -3.22
C MET A 75 -9.87 6.97 -1.99
N ARG A 76 -10.53 8.01 -1.53
CA ARG A 76 -10.05 8.94 -0.49
C ARG A 76 -9.89 8.32 0.90
N GLU A 77 -10.65 7.28 1.18
CA GLU A 77 -10.66 6.61 2.50
C GLU A 77 -9.52 5.60 2.68
N ASN A 78 -8.59 5.55 1.72
CA ASN A 78 -7.47 4.62 1.72
C ASN A 78 -6.16 5.33 1.35
N THR A 79 -5.05 4.72 1.76
CA THR A 79 -3.69 5.11 1.38
C THR A 79 -3.06 3.96 0.59
N VAL A 80 -2.48 4.26 -0.57
CA VAL A 80 -1.82 3.27 -1.43
C VAL A 80 -0.31 3.36 -1.26
N TYR A 81 0.33 2.22 -1.00
CA TYR A 81 1.78 2.07 -0.96
C TYR A 81 2.23 1.24 -2.15
N HIS A 82 3.22 1.71 -2.89
CA HIS A 82 3.77 0.98 -4.02
C HIS A 82 5.20 1.44 -4.34
N PRO A 83 5.99 0.67 -5.11
CA PRO A 83 7.27 1.12 -5.64
C PRO A 83 7.16 2.48 -6.31
N LEU A 84 8.10 3.39 -6.06
CA LEU A 84 8.16 4.72 -6.71
C LEU A 84 8.09 4.62 -8.23
N ALA A 85 8.74 3.61 -8.79
CA ALA A 85 8.60 3.21 -10.17
C ALA A 85 8.10 1.77 -10.21
N LEU A 86 6.90 1.55 -10.74
CA LEU A 86 6.36 0.21 -10.88
C LEU A 86 7.23 -0.59 -11.86
N PRO A 87 7.68 -1.79 -11.48
CA PRO A 87 8.43 -2.66 -12.37
C PRO A 87 7.53 -3.24 -13.48
N PRO A 88 8.11 -3.80 -14.55
CA PRO A 88 7.33 -4.39 -15.64
C PRO A 88 6.55 -5.66 -15.25
N GLU A 89 6.98 -6.38 -14.21
CA GLU A 89 6.24 -7.51 -13.65
C GLU A 89 5.02 -7.05 -12.85
N ARG A 90 3.99 -7.88 -12.81
CA ARG A 90 2.83 -7.64 -11.94
C ARG A 90 3.20 -7.89 -10.49
N LEU A 91 2.71 -7.01 -9.62
CA LEU A 91 2.95 -7.06 -8.18
C LEU A 91 1.70 -7.58 -7.45
N PRO A 92 1.83 -8.53 -6.51
CA PRO A 92 0.73 -8.96 -5.66
C PRO A 92 0.13 -7.79 -4.88
N LEU A 93 -1.17 -7.87 -4.64
CA LEU A 93 -1.92 -6.91 -3.83
C LEU A 93 -1.91 -7.34 -2.37
N LEU A 94 -1.61 -6.42 -1.47
CA LEU A 94 -1.81 -6.60 -0.04
C LEU A 94 -2.81 -5.56 0.49
N LEU A 95 -3.63 -5.97 1.44
CA LEU A 95 -4.56 -5.09 2.15
C LEU A 95 -4.13 -4.96 3.60
N TRP A 96 -4.29 -3.77 4.18
CA TRP A 96 -3.85 -3.48 5.54
C TRP A 96 -4.93 -2.81 6.39
N GLY A 97 -5.24 -3.42 7.56
CA GLY A 97 -6.08 -2.86 8.60
C GLY A 97 -5.26 -2.26 9.75
N ASN A 98 -5.60 -1.03 10.15
CA ASN A 98 -4.89 -0.31 11.21
C ASN A 98 -5.29 -0.74 12.62
N GLY A 99 -4.36 -0.68 13.56
CA GLY A 99 -4.65 -0.82 15.00
C GLY A 99 -5.67 0.22 15.46
N ALA A 100 -6.57 -0.20 16.38
CA ALA A 100 -7.74 0.58 16.81
C ALA A 100 -8.69 0.96 15.66
N CYS A 101 -8.60 0.29 14.52
CA CYS A 101 -9.34 0.61 13.28
C CYS A 101 -9.27 2.10 12.91
N ARG A 102 -8.11 2.72 13.14
CA ARG A 102 -7.91 4.15 12.92
C ARG A 102 -8.07 4.50 11.44
N ASP A 103 -8.77 5.59 11.19
CA ASP A 103 -8.81 6.23 9.89
C ASP A 103 -7.56 7.10 9.67
N ASP A 104 -6.39 6.42 9.62
CA ASP A 104 -5.08 7.04 9.37
C ASP A 104 -4.17 6.04 8.64
N GLY A 105 -4.16 6.13 7.33
CA GLY A 105 -3.38 5.25 6.47
C GLY A 105 -1.86 5.39 6.61
N LEU A 106 -1.35 6.44 7.29
CA LEU A 106 0.07 6.64 7.55
C LEU A 106 0.53 6.10 8.91
N SER A 107 -0.37 5.60 9.76
CA SER A 107 -0.04 5.11 11.10
C SER A 107 1.08 4.06 11.14
N TYR A 108 1.25 3.29 10.06
CA TYR A 108 2.24 2.22 9.91
C TYR A 108 3.14 2.44 8.68
N ALA A 109 3.35 3.70 8.27
CA ALA A 109 4.00 4.03 7.00
C ALA A 109 5.40 3.42 6.83
N ALA A 110 6.23 3.39 7.91
CA ALA A 110 7.56 2.79 7.84
C ALA A 110 7.52 1.28 7.53
N PHE A 111 6.62 0.56 8.22
CA PHE A 111 6.37 -0.87 8.00
C PHE A 111 5.80 -1.14 6.60
N LEU A 112 4.79 -0.37 6.18
CA LEU A 112 4.12 -0.58 4.90
C LEU A 112 5.02 -0.25 3.70
N ARG A 113 5.86 0.80 3.81
CA ARG A 113 6.88 1.08 2.79
C ARG A 113 7.95 0.00 2.73
N GLU A 114 8.36 -0.54 3.88
CA GLU A 114 9.30 -1.65 3.91
C GLU A 114 8.75 -2.84 3.13
N VAL A 115 7.56 -3.33 3.48
CA VAL A 115 6.95 -4.46 2.79
C VAL A 115 6.74 -4.17 1.29
N SER A 116 6.23 -2.97 0.97
CA SER A 116 6.00 -2.55 -0.42
C SER A 116 7.29 -2.48 -1.24
N SER A 117 8.41 -2.07 -0.61
CA SER A 117 9.72 -1.97 -1.27
C SER A 117 10.24 -3.32 -1.78
N HIS A 118 9.71 -4.41 -1.28
CA HIS A 118 9.98 -5.77 -1.75
C HIS A 118 9.07 -6.20 -2.91
N GLY A 119 8.39 -5.26 -3.56
CA GLY A 119 7.58 -5.50 -4.76
C GLY A 119 6.16 -5.97 -4.44
N PHE A 120 5.45 -5.18 -3.65
CA PHE A 120 4.02 -5.33 -3.39
C PHE A 120 3.31 -4.00 -3.60
N ILE A 121 2.06 -4.04 -4.02
CA ILE A 121 1.13 -2.91 -3.91
C ILE A 121 0.32 -3.15 -2.65
N ILE A 122 0.26 -2.15 -1.75
CA ILE A 122 -0.47 -2.27 -0.48
C ILE A 122 -1.52 -1.18 -0.41
N ILE A 123 -2.76 -1.53 -0.09
CA ILE A 123 -3.82 -0.57 0.19
C ILE A 123 -4.16 -0.65 1.67
N ALA A 124 -3.89 0.43 2.39
CA ALA A 124 -4.19 0.56 3.81
C ALA A 124 -5.54 1.27 3.99
N ALA A 125 -6.37 0.76 4.90
CA ALA A 125 -7.56 1.47 5.33
C ALA A 125 -7.17 2.78 6.03
N GLY A 126 -7.88 3.85 5.73
CA GLY A 126 -7.68 5.16 6.35
C GLY A 126 -7.06 6.18 5.41
N TYR A 127 -7.55 7.41 5.57
CA TYR A 127 -7.05 8.59 4.88
C TYR A 127 -5.59 8.87 5.30
N PRO A 128 -4.71 9.32 4.39
CA PRO A 128 -3.33 9.68 4.75
C PRO A 128 -3.31 10.97 5.57
N ARG A 129 -3.23 10.83 6.88
CA ARG A 129 -3.13 11.97 7.80
C ARG A 129 -1.67 12.28 8.07
N GLU A 130 -1.19 13.40 7.57
CA GLU A 130 0.11 13.93 7.98
C GLU A 130 0.00 14.39 9.45
N THR A 131 0.57 13.60 10.36
CA THR A 131 0.77 14.06 11.73
C THR A 131 1.84 15.16 11.68
N PRO A 132 1.59 16.39 12.19
CA PRO A 132 2.65 17.37 12.33
C PRO A 132 3.82 16.72 13.06
N ALA A 133 5.05 16.86 12.55
CA ALA A 133 6.25 16.36 13.20
C ALA A 133 6.36 17.00 14.60
N THR A 134 5.81 16.34 15.60
CA THR A 134 6.01 16.72 16.99
C THR A 134 7.39 16.27 17.36
N ASN A 135 8.30 17.23 17.45
CA ASN A 135 9.62 17.07 18.04
C ASN A 135 9.48 16.27 19.35
N ASN A 136 10.06 15.07 19.38
CA ASN A 136 10.40 14.22 20.52
C ASN A 136 9.93 14.71 21.91
N ALA A 137 8.64 14.63 22.19
CA ALA A 137 8.12 14.72 23.54
C ALA A 137 7.16 13.54 23.74
N ALA A 138 7.44 12.73 24.75
CA ALA A 138 6.52 11.74 25.25
C ALA A 138 5.13 12.41 25.47
N PRO A 139 4.01 11.75 25.17
CA PRO A 139 2.71 12.36 25.41
C PRO A 139 2.52 12.59 26.91
N GLU A 140 2.71 13.84 27.34
CA GLU A 140 2.20 14.26 28.63
C GLU A 140 0.67 14.18 28.57
N SER A 141 0.11 13.44 29.52
CA SER A 141 -1.32 13.35 29.75
C SER A 141 -1.85 14.72 30.24
N THR A 142 -2.06 15.66 29.34
CA THR A 142 -2.85 16.84 29.63
C THR A 142 -4.24 16.66 29.07
N SER A 143 -5.20 16.49 29.98
CA SER A 143 -6.63 16.59 29.73
C SER A 143 -6.96 18.01 29.21
N SER A 144 -6.84 18.23 27.93
CA SER A 144 -7.48 19.36 27.27
C SER A 144 -8.66 18.84 26.47
N SER A 145 -9.86 19.28 26.87
CA SER A 145 -11.12 19.03 26.18
C SER A 145 -11.14 19.71 24.79
N SER A 146 -10.40 19.16 23.85
CA SER A 146 -10.72 19.29 22.46
C SER A 146 -11.74 18.21 22.15
N THR A 147 -12.94 18.57 21.75
CA THR A 147 -13.90 17.70 21.07
C THR A 147 -13.25 17.24 19.77
N GLN A 148 -12.24 16.37 19.86
CA GLN A 148 -11.88 15.50 18.75
C GLN A 148 -13.12 14.65 18.51
N ARG A 149 -13.81 14.94 17.40
CA ARG A 149 -14.78 14.03 16.84
C ARG A 149 -14.07 12.67 16.83
N MET A 150 -14.55 11.69 17.62
CA MET A 150 -14.14 10.30 17.45
C MET A 150 -14.54 9.98 16.03
N GLU A 151 -13.54 9.93 15.16
CA GLU A 151 -13.75 9.58 13.76
C GLU A 151 -14.29 8.16 13.71
N ASP A 152 -15.23 7.91 12.83
CA ASP A 152 -15.80 6.59 12.68
C ASP A 152 -14.66 5.61 12.34
N PRO A 153 -14.59 4.45 13.03
CA PRO A 153 -13.54 3.47 12.76
C PRO A 153 -13.65 2.96 11.33
N THR A 154 -12.50 2.71 10.70
CA THR A 154 -12.48 2.05 9.39
C THR A 154 -13.18 0.70 9.42
N GLN A 155 -13.82 0.33 8.32
CA GLN A 155 -14.60 -0.90 8.23
C GLN A 155 -13.97 -1.89 7.22
N PRO A 156 -14.19 -3.21 7.37
CA PRO A 156 -13.72 -4.21 6.42
C PRO A 156 -14.17 -3.94 4.98
N GLN A 157 -15.34 -3.34 4.80
CA GLN A 157 -15.88 -3.02 3.47
C GLN A 157 -14.97 -2.08 2.69
N GLN A 158 -14.31 -1.11 3.34
CA GLN A 158 -13.37 -0.21 2.67
C GLN A 158 -12.21 -0.97 2.00
N LEU A 159 -11.76 -2.08 2.60
CA LEU A 159 -10.71 -2.91 2.02
C LEU A 159 -11.23 -3.84 0.91
N LEU A 160 -12.48 -4.30 1.01
CA LEU A 160 -13.13 -5.04 -0.09
C LEU A 160 -13.34 -4.13 -1.30
N ASP A 161 -13.84 -2.92 -1.09
CA ASP A 161 -14.02 -1.90 -2.13
C ASP A 161 -12.66 -1.51 -2.77
N ALA A 162 -11.58 -1.56 -1.99
CA ALA A 162 -10.23 -1.30 -2.49
C ALA A 162 -9.74 -2.37 -3.48
N ILE A 163 -10.13 -3.65 -3.32
CA ILE A 163 -9.85 -4.69 -4.32
C ILE A 163 -10.57 -4.35 -5.64
N ASP A 164 -11.83 -3.97 -5.57
CA ASP A 164 -12.62 -3.63 -6.75
C ASP A 164 -12.07 -2.37 -7.45
N TRP A 165 -11.64 -1.37 -6.65
CA TRP A 165 -11.03 -0.17 -7.18
C TRP A 165 -9.71 -0.46 -7.91
N ILE A 166 -8.78 -1.19 -7.30
CA ILE A 166 -7.48 -1.48 -7.92
C ILE A 166 -7.64 -2.40 -9.14
N GLN A 167 -8.63 -3.28 -9.15
CA GLN A 167 -8.98 -4.07 -10.33
C GLN A 167 -9.43 -3.17 -11.49
N ALA A 168 -10.25 -2.16 -11.22
CA ALA A 168 -10.65 -1.18 -12.23
C ALA A 168 -9.42 -0.41 -12.73
N GLN A 169 -8.52 0.04 -11.83
CA GLN A 169 -7.28 0.73 -12.18
C GLN A 169 -6.35 -0.14 -13.04
N ASN A 170 -6.24 -1.43 -12.72
CA ASN A 170 -5.40 -2.38 -13.47
C ASN A 170 -5.91 -2.63 -14.90
N ASN A 171 -7.18 -2.37 -15.16
CA ASN A 171 -7.81 -2.52 -16.48
C ASN A 171 -7.92 -1.20 -17.27
N GLU A 172 -7.65 -0.04 -16.63
CA GLU A 172 -7.81 1.29 -17.26
C GLU A 172 -6.50 1.72 -17.94
N PRO A 173 -6.46 1.87 -19.30
CA PRO A 173 -5.25 2.22 -20.05
C PRO A 173 -4.76 3.65 -19.76
N GLY A 174 -5.00 4.31 -18.80
CA GLY A 174 -4.51 5.65 -18.39
C GLY A 174 -4.07 5.65 -16.94
N SER A 175 -4.37 4.59 -16.22
CA SER A 175 -4.00 4.42 -14.83
C SER A 175 -2.52 4.12 -14.68
N PRO A 176 -1.86 4.63 -13.63
CA PRO A 176 -0.50 4.22 -13.29
C PRO A 176 -0.41 2.72 -12.94
N PHE A 177 -1.51 2.08 -12.57
CA PHE A 177 -1.57 0.65 -12.25
C PHE A 177 -1.95 -0.24 -13.44
N TYR A 178 -2.10 0.32 -14.65
CA TYR A 178 -2.52 -0.46 -15.81
C TYR A 178 -1.60 -1.64 -16.08
N GLN A 179 -2.15 -2.87 -15.92
CA GLN A 179 -1.45 -4.15 -16.08
C GLN A 179 -0.25 -4.38 -15.12
N HIS A 180 -0.15 -3.65 -14.01
CA HIS A 180 0.89 -3.81 -13.01
C HIS A 180 0.46 -4.57 -11.75
N VAL A 181 -0.83 -4.88 -11.58
CA VAL A 181 -1.35 -5.56 -10.38
C VAL A 181 -1.60 -7.03 -10.67
N ASP A 182 -1.07 -7.89 -9.82
CA ASP A 182 -1.37 -9.31 -9.79
C ASP A 182 -2.54 -9.57 -8.85
N LEU A 183 -3.72 -9.71 -9.43
CA LEU A 183 -4.97 -9.96 -8.72
C LEU A 183 -5.27 -11.44 -8.49
N ASP A 184 -4.43 -12.32 -9.01
CA ASP A 184 -4.46 -13.76 -8.74
C ASP A 184 -3.68 -14.11 -7.47
N ASN A 185 -3.05 -13.11 -6.82
CA ASN A 185 -2.24 -13.23 -5.61
C ASN A 185 -2.53 -12.07 -4.65
N ILE A 186 -3.53 -12.23 -3.79
CA ILE A 186 -3.99 -11.21 -2.84
C ILE A 186 -3.74 -11.67 -1.40
N GLY A 187 -3.04 -10.85 -0.62
CA GLY A 187 -2.84 -11.04 0.81
C GLY A 187 -3.57 -10.00 1.65
N VAL A 188 -3.96 -10.37 2.86
CA VAL A 188 -4.53 -9.44 3.83
C VAL A 188 -3.74 -9.45 5.12
N MET A 189 -3.54 -8.28 5.71
CA MET A 189 -2.80 -8.11 6.96
C MET A 189 -3.49 -7.07 7.84
N GLY A 190 -3.29 -7.17 9.15
CA GLY A 190 -3.75 -6.11 10.03
C GLY A 190 -3.25 -6.24 11.45
N HIS A 191 -3.19 -5.11 12.14
CA HIS A 191 -2.79 -5.03 13.55
C HIS A 191 -3.99 -4.83 14.45
N SER A 192 -4.09 -5.62 15.54
CA SER A 192 -5.12 -5.43 16.58
C SER A 192 -6.54 -5.39 15.99
N CYS A 193 -7.29 -4.30 16.12
CA CYS A 193 -8.59 -4.11 15.47
C CYS A 193 -8.52 -4.32 13.95
N GLY A 194 -7.47 -3.85 13.27
CA GLY A 194 -7.26 -4.11 11.85
C GLY A 194 -7.02 -5.57 11.51
N GLY A 195 -6.51 -6.36 12.47
CA GLY A 195 -6.44 -7.82 12.34
C GLY A 195 -7.83 -8.47 12.32
N LEU A 196 -8.83 -7.90 13.04
CA LEU A 196 -10.22 -8.35 12.92
C LEU A 196 -10.81 -8.01 11.55
N GLN A 197 -10.43 -6.85 10.96
CA GLN A 197 -10.80 -6.54 9.57
C GLN A 197 -10.18 -7.57 8.61
N ALA A 198 -8.88 -7.87 8.76
CA ALA A 198 -8.21 -8.90 7.96
C ALA A 198 -8.87 -10.29 8.11
N MET A 199 -9.35 -10.62 9.32
CA MET A 199 -10.10 -11.85 9.57
C MET A 199 -11.43 -11.89 8.78
N VAL A 200 -12.16 -10.78 8.69
CA VAL A 200 -13.37 -10.70 7.85
C VAL A 200 -13.02 -10.94 6.38
N LEU A 201 -11.94 -10.31 5.90
CA LEU A 201 -11.50 -10.43 4.52
C LEU A 201 -10.98 -11.83 4.18
N SER A 202 -10.43 -12.58 5.16
CA SER A 202 -9.92 -13.93 4.93
C SER A 202 -10.96 -14.93 4.42
N ALA A 203 -12.25 -14.58 4.55
CA ALA A 203 -13.36 -15.36 4.01
C ALA A 203 -13.70 -15.01 2.54
N ASP A 204 -13.16 -13.93 1.97
CA ASP A 204 -13.35 -13.56 0.58
C ASP A 204 -12.52 -14.52 -0.32
N PRO A 205 -13.14 -15.17 -1.32
CA PRO A 205 -12.48 -16.17 -2.14
C PRO A 205 -11.29 -15.65 -2.97
N ARG A 206 -11.09 -14.34 -3.04
CA ARG A 206 -9.96 -13.70 -3.72
C ARG A 206 -8.70 -13.65 -2.84
N VAL A 207 -8.81 -13.92 -1.53
CA VAL A 207 -7.71 -13.79 -0.59
C VAL A 207 -6.92 -15.10 -0.49
N ASP A 208 -5.63 -15.06 -0.79
CA ASP A 208 -4.73 -16.22 -0.86
C ASP A 208 -3.87 -16.38 0.39
N SER A 209 -3.78 -15.37 1.26
CA SER A 209 -3.05 -15.45 2.53
C SER A 209 -3.45 -14.35 3.51
N THR A 210 -3.37 -14.67 4.81
CA THR A 210 -3.73 -13.74 5.89
C THR A 210 -2.63 -13.68 6.95
N ILE A 211 -2.31 -12.46 7.44
CA ILE A 211 -1.49 -12.27 8.64
C ILE A 211 -2.23 -11.40 9.66
N LEU A 212 -2.39 -11.92 10.87
CA LEU A 212 -2.87 -11.16 12.01
C LEU A 212 -1.70 -10.79 12.93
N PHE A 213 -1.44 -9.50 13.07
CA PHE A 213 -0.45 -8.98 13.99
C PHE A 213 -1.10 -8.55 15.29
N ASN A 214 -0.67 -9.11 16.44
CA ASN A 214 -1.17 -8.76 17.77
C ASN A 214 -2.70 -8.71 17.79
N SER A 215 -3.35 -9.71 17.21
CA SER A 215 -4.78 -9.79 17.00
C SER A 215 -5.28 -11.22 17.15
N GLY A 216 -6.58 -11.36 17.28
CA GLY A 216 -7.33 -12.61 17.35
C GLY A 216 -8.79 -12.32 17.62
N VAL A 217 -9.66 -13.21 17.20
CA VAL A 217 -11.12 -13.08 17.41
C VAL A 217 -11.42 -13.05 18.90
N LEU A 218 -12.16 -12.04 19.35
CA LEU A 218 -12.45 -11.86 20.74
C LEU A 218 -13.25 -13.04 21.30
N ASN A 219 -12.82 -13.55 22.46
CA ASN A 219 -13.61 -14.48 23.23
C ASN A 219 -14.87 -13.78 23.75
N ALA A 220 -15.96 -14.53 23.96
CA ALA A 220 -17.17 -13.97 24.50
C ALA A 220 -16.88 -13.32 25.88
N GLY A 221 -17.23 -12.04 26.04
CA GLY A 221 -16.93 -11.27 27.25
C GLY A 221 -17.33 -9.81 27.10
N PRO A 222 -17.07 -8.95 28.11
CA PRO A 222 -17.46 -7.54 28.09
C PRO A 222 -16.79 -6.71 26.96
N ASP A 223 -15.71 -7.23 26.37
CA ASP A 223 -15.00 -6.58 25.28
C ASP A 223 -15.43 -7.06 23.89
N ALA A 224 -16.28 -8.10 23.82
CA ALA A 224 -16.85 -8.55 22.56
C ALA A 224 -17.70 -7.43 21.93
N GLY A 225 -17.31 -6.98 20.76
CA GLY A 225 -17.95 -5.86 20.03
C GLY A 225 -17.37 -4.47 20.30
N ARG A 226 -16.40 -4.30 21.21
CA ARG A 226 -15.73 -3.00 21.43
C ARG A 226 -14.98 -2.45 20.23
N SER A 227 -14.52 -3.33 19.36
CA SER A 227 -13.80 -2.94 18.13
C SER A 227 -14.71 -2.32 17.06
N GLY A 228 -16.04 -2.47 17.19
CA GLY A 228 -16.97 -2.15 16.10
C GLY A 228 -16.94 -3.13 14.91
N ILE A 229 -16.03 -4.12 14.95
CA ILE A 229 -15.93 -5.18 13.92
C ILE A 229 -16.60 -6.44 14.47
N SER A 230 -17.60 -6.93 13.75
CA SER A 230 -18.33 -8.14 14.13
C SER A 230 -17.68 -9.37 13.53
N VAL A 231 -16.90 -10.11 14.35
CA VAL A 231 -16.29 -11.40 14.01
C VAL A 231 -16.53 -12.37 15.15
N LEU A 232 -16.96 -13.59 14.82
CA LEU A 232 -17.21 -14.66 15.78
C LEU A 232 -16.17 -15.77 15.63
N LYS A 233 -15.95 -16.56 16.68
CA LYS A 233 -15.08 -17.75 16.62
C LYS A 233 -15.54 -18.77 15.55
N SER A 234 -16.83 -18.84 15.25
CA SER A 234 -17.34 -19.65 14.15
C SER A 234 -16.92 -19.17 12.77
N ASP A 235 -16.52 -17.89 12.63
CA ASP A 235 -16.05 -17.36 11.34
C ASP A 235 -14.66 -17.87 10.98
N LEU A 236 -13.89 -18.42 11.94
CA LEU A 236 -12.63 -19.09 11.69
C LEU A 236 -12.76 -20.26 10.70
N GLU A 237 -13.92 -20.92 10.64
CA GLU A 237 -14.19 -22.00 9.70
C GLU A 237 -14.33 -21.52 8.24
N LYS A 238 -14.49 -20.20 8.02
CA LYS A 238 -14.59 -19.60 6.67
C LYS A 238 -13.22 -19.30 6.05
N ILE A 239 -12.16 -19.38 6.83
CA ILE A 239 -10.79 -19.21 6.33
C ILE A 239 -10.51 -20.37 5.37
N HIS A 240 -10.02 -20.06 4.17
CA HIS A 240 -9.77 -21.06 3.12
C HIS A 240 -8.31 -21.05 2.62
N ALA A 241 -7.50 -20.12 3.09
CA ALA A 241 -6.11 -19.91 2.68
C ALA A 241 -5.16 -19.92 3.89
N PRO A 242 -3.84 -20.08 3.69
CA PRO A 242 -2.86 -20.05 4.77
C PRO A 242 -2.96 -18.79 5.63
N ILE A 243 -2.87 -18.98 6.97
CA ILE A 243 -2.97 -17.90 7.94
C ILE A 243 -1.79 -17.90 8.91
N ALA A 244 -1.28 -16.70 9.24
CA ALA A 244 -0.29 -16.51 10.28
C ALA A 244 -0.81 -15.59 11.40
N TYR A 245 -0.57 -15.98 12.64
CA TYR A 245 -0.74 -15.18 13.85
C TYR A 245 0.64 -14.76 14.35
N ILE A 246 0.95 -13.48 14.34
CA ILE A 246 2.20 -12.93 14.86
C ILE A 246 1.88 -12.10 16.09
N ASN A 247 2.41 -12.53 17.22
CA ASN A 247 1.98 -12.04 18.52
C ASN A 247 3.13 -11.51 19.38
N GLY A 248 2.84 -10.54 20.23
CA GLY A 248 3.81 -9.89 21.12
C GLY A 248 4.10 -10.64 22.42
N GLY A 249 3.71 -11.94 22.52
CA GLY A 249 3.89 -12.78 23.69
C GLY A 249 2.79 -12.58 24.76
N PRO A 250 2.90 -13.23 25.91
CA PRO A 250 1.85 -13.24 26.96
C PRO A 250 1.47 -11.87 27.52
N SER A 251 2.29 -10.84 27.33
CA SER A 251 1.97 -9.46 27.72
C SER A 251 1.09 -8.72 26.69
N ASP A 252 0.89 -9.32 25.53
CA ASP A 252 -0.01 -8.78 24.51
C ASP A 252 -1.47 -9.04 24.88
N ILE A 253 -2.28 -8.00 24.85
CA ILE A 253 -3.72 -8.10 25.19
C ILE A 253 -4.51 -9.03 24.25
N ALA A 254 -4.03 -9.26 23.05
CA ALA A 254 -4.64 -10.16 22.07
C ALA A 254 -4.13 -11.60 22.16
N TYR A 255 -3.11 -11.87 22.98
CA TYR A 255 -2.40 -13.15 23.00
C TYR A 255 -3.34 -14.35 23.19
N LEU A 256 -4.19 -14.32 24.22
CA LEU A 256 -5.09 -15.44 24.53
C LEU A 256 -6.15 -15.66 23.43
N ASN A 257 -6.57 -14.60 22.76
CA ASN A 257 -7.49 -14.72 21.63
C ASN A 257 -6.82 -15.40 20.43
N ALA A 258 -5.57 -15.01 20.13
CA ALA A 258 -4.79 -15.59 19.05
C ALA A 258 -4.44 -17.06 19.30
N VAL A 259 -4.10 -17.42 20.53
CA VAL A 259 -3.85 -18.83 20.92
C VAL A 259 -5.11 -19.68 20.73
N ASP A 260 -6.26 -19.21 21.20
CA ASP A 260 -7.54 -19.92 21.05
C ASP A 260 -7.94 -20.04 19.56
N ASP A 261 -7.72 -18.99 18.75
CA ASP A 261 -7.94 -19.06 17.31
C ASP A 261 -7.06 -20.11 16.65
N PHE A 262 -5.75 -20.05 16.94
CA PHE A 262 -4.80 -21.00 16.37
C PHE A 262 -5.13 -22.44 16.75
N GLU A 263 -5.55 -22.71 18.00
CA GLU A 263 -5.97 -24.02 18.44
C GLU A 263 -7.18 -24.56 17.66
N ARG A 264 -8.13 -23.70 17.29
CA ARG A 264 -9.35 -24.06 16.54
C ARG A 264 -9.09 -24.31 15.06
N ILE A 265 -8.15 -23.59 14.45
CA ILE A 265 -7.86 -23.72 13.02
C ILE A 265 -7.09 -25.00 12.74
N ASN A 266 -7.73 -25.96 12.01
CA ASN A 266 -7.14 -27.25 11.66
C ASN A 266 -7.40 -27.66 10.20
N HIS A 267 -8.04 -26.80 9.41
CA HIS A 267 -8.48 -27.09 8.04
C HIS A 267 -7.65 -26.37 6.97
N VAL A 268 -6.79 -25.43 7.37
CA VAL A 268 -5.84 -24.72 6.50
C VAL A 268 -4.46 -24.69 7.13
N PRO A 269 -3.38 -24.48 6.35
CA PRO A 269 -2.04 -24.22 6.89
C PRO A 269 -2.06 -23.02 7.84
N ALA A 270 -1.55 -23.19 9.06
CA ALA A 270 -1.56 -22.15 10.09
C ALA A 270 -0.20 -22.02 10.77
N PHE A 271 0.24 -20.78 10.95
CA PHE A 271 1.49 -20.42 11.62
C PHE A 271 1.20 -19.55 12.85
N PHE A 272 1.84 -19.83 13.95
CA PHE A 272 1.81 -18.99 15.14
C PHE A 272 3.23 -18.63 15.54
N GLY A 273 3.55 -17.34 15.51
CA GLY A 273 4.83 -16.79 15.94
C GLY A 273 4.65 -15.85 17.11
N GLU A 274 5.40 -16.06 18.17
CA GLU A 274 5.42 -15.18 19.34
C GLU A 274 6.81 -14.57 19.50
N ASN A 275 6.84 -13.21 19.57
CA ASN A 275 8.03 -12.43 19.89
C ASN A 275 7.70 -11.51 21.09
N GLN A 276 8.52 -11.47 22.14
CA GLN A 276 8.23 -10.82 23.43
C GLN A 276 8.24 -9.27 23.35
N VAL A 277 7.45 -8.69 22.47
CA VAL A 277 7.43 -7.23 22.18
C VAL A 277 6.13 -6.53 22.63
N GLY A 278 5.18 -7.28 23.19
CA GLY A 278 3.89 -6.76 23.64
C GLY A 278 2.98 -6.33 22.49
N HIS A 279 1.84 -5.69 22.83
CA HIS A 279 0.78 -5.36 21.87
C HIS A 279 1.20 -4.39 20.74
N GLY A 280 2.20 -3.55 20.96
CA GLY A 280 2.70 -2.61 19.95
C GLY A 280 3.51 -3.26 18.84
N GLY A 281 3.93 -4.52 19.01
CA GLY A 281 4.81 -5.18 18.04
C GLY A 281 6.11 -4.42 17.78
N THR A 282 6.76 -4.70 16.65
CA THR A 282 7.99 -4.01 16.26
C THR A 282 7.77 -2.80 15.35
N PHE A 283 6.54 -2.50 14.98
CA PHE A 283 6.18 -1.50 13.97
C PHE A 283 6.83 -0.13 14.16
N ARG A 284 6.98 0.33 15.42
CA ARG A 284 7.45 1.67 15.79
C ARG A 284 8.72 1.68 16.64
N ILE A 285 9.12 0.52 17.17
CA ILE A 285 10.29 0.39 18.04
C ILE A 285 11.54 -0.06 17.30
N ALA A 286 11.42 -0.42 16.03
CA ALA A 286 12.51 -0.82 15.16
C ALA A 286 12.44 -0.10 13.81
N PRO A 287 13.59 0.18 13.16
CA PRO A 287 13.61 0.73 11.81
C PRO A 287 12.79 -0.13 10.85
N ASN A 288 12.04 0.52 9.97
CA ASN A 288 11.26 -0.13 8.90
C ASN A 288 10.30 -1.22 9.40
N GLY A 289 9.84 -1.16 10.66
CA GLY A 289 8.94 -2.14 11.24
C GLY A 289 9.62 -3.41 11.80
N GLY A 290 10.94 -3.53 11.67
CA GLY A 290 11.74 -4.59 12.30
C GLY A 290 11.31 -6.02 11.94
N ASP A 291 11.34 -6.92 12.93
CA ASP A 291 11.01 -8.35 12.76
C ASP A 291 9.63 -8.59 12.13
N TYR A 292 8.65 -7.72 12.41
CA TYR A 292 7.30 -7.86 11.86
C TYR A 292 7.27 -7.57 10.35
N ALA A 293 8.06 -6.59 9.89
CA ALA A 293 8.18 -6.31 8.46
C ALA A 293 8.95 -7.43 7.74
N GLN A 294 10.01 -7.96 8.36
CA GLN A 294 10.74 -9.12 7.82
C GLN A 294 9.81 -10.33 7.69
N PHE A 295 9.01 -10.60 8.73
CA PHE A 295 8.03 -11.68 8.69
C PHE A 295 7.00 -11.47 7.58
N ALA A 296 6.36 -10.29 7.51
CA ALA A 296 5.34 -9.98 6.51
C ALA A 296 5.89 -10.15 5.09
N THR A 297 7.06 -9.57 4.84
CA THR A 297 7.74 -9.66 3.54
C THR A 297 8.03 -11.11 3.16
N ALA A 298 8.62 -11.89 4.08
CA ALA A 298 8.98 -13.27 3.81
C ALA A 298 7.76 -14.17 3.60
N TRP A 299 6.74 -14.05 4.46
CA TRP A 299 5.50 -14.84 4.40
C TRP A 299 4.74 -14.58 3.09
N MET A 300 4.50 -13.30 2.78
CA MET A 300 3.77 -12.92 1.56
C MET A 300 4.59 -13.22 0.29
N SER A 301 5.92 -13.08 0.33
CA SER A 301 6.76 -13.48 -0.81
C SER A 301 6.75 -14.98 -1.04
N TRP A 302 6.77 -15.78 0.02
CA TRP A 302 6.70 -17.23 -0.09
C TRP A 302 5.39 -17.69 -0.70
N LEU A 303 4.26 -17.19 -0.21
CA LEU A 303 2.94 -17.66 -0.62
C LEU A 303 2.45 -17.04 -1.94
N LEU A 304 2.75 -15.75 -2.18
CA LEU A 304 2.20 -15.01 -3.31
C LEU A 304 3.18 -14.84 -4.49
N LYS A 305 4.50 -15.09 -4.29
CA LYS A 305 5.52 -14.95 -5.35
C LYS A 305 6.32 -16.23 -5.60
N GLY A 306 6.02 -17.29 -4.85
CA GLY A 306 6.76 -18.55 -4.92
C GLY A 306 7.85 -18.70 -3.86
N ASN A 307 8.52 -19.85 -3.86
CA ASN A 307 9.21 -20.44 -2.71
C ASN A 307 10.51 -19.77 -2.22
N GLN A 308 10.85 -18.54 -2.58
CA GLN A 308 12.14 -17.92 -2.23
C GLN A 308 12.41 -17.82 -0.73
N HIS A 309 11.36 -17.69 0.11
CA HIS A 309 11.47 -17.55 1.56
C HIS A 309 10.95 -18.78 2.33
N ALA A 310 10.67 -19.86 1.64
CA ALA A 310 10.19 -21.11 2.23
C ALA A 310 11.05 -21.63 3.43
N PRO A 311 12.41 -21.56 3.38
CA PRO A 311 13.24 -22.02 4.50
C PRO A 311 12.99 -21.28 5.82
N MET A 312 12.43 -20.07 5.76
CA MET A 312 12.08 -19.32 6.97
C MET A 312 10.97 -19.99 7.78
N PHE A 313 10.14 -20.82 7.13
CA PHE A 313 8.92 -21.41 7.71
C PHE A 313 8.89 -22.92 7.70
N LEU A 314 9.56 -23.55 6.70
CA LEU A 314 9.48 -25.00 6.48
C LEU A 314 10.52 -25.77 7.31
N GLY A 315 10.20 -27.03 7.63
CA GLY A 315 11.04 -27.94 8.40
C GLY A 315 10.99 -27.69 9.91
N GLU A 316 11.40 -28.69 10.69
CA GLU A 316 11.43 -28.59 12.16
C GLU A 316 12.39 -27.50 12.65
N ASP A 317 13.54 -27.36 11.98
CA ASP A 317 14.60 -26.37 12.27
C ASP A 317 14.49 -25.11 11.38
N CYS A 318 13.29 -24.67 11.07
CA CYS A 318 13.10 -23.48 10.23
C CYS A 318 13.90 -22.28 10.76
N GLU A 319 14.28 -21.34 9.87
CA GLU A 319 15.10 -20.18 10.26
C GLU A 319 14.46 -19.39 11.42
N LEU A 320 13.15 -19.18 11.39
CA LEU A 320 12.43 -18.47 12.45
C LEU A 320 12.32 -19.34 13.72
N CYS A 321 12.21 -20.67 13.56
CA CYS A 321 12.19 -21.62 14.68
C CYS A 321 13.50 -21.59 15.50
N SER A 322 14.63 -21.28 14.86
CA SER A 322 15.96 -21.21 15.46
C SER A 322 16.30 -19.88 16.10
N ARG A 323 15.47 -18.83 15.90
CA ARG A 323 15.71 -17.49 16.47
C ARG A 323 15.35 -17.46 17.96
N PRO A 324 16.28 -17.05 18.87
CA PRO A 324 16.08 -17.20 20.32
C PRO A 324 14.96 -16.34 20.90
N ASN A 325 14.55 -15.27 20.22
CA ASN A 325 13.46 -14.38 20.64
C ASN A 325 12.10 -14.76 20.05
N TRP A 326 12.03 -15.86 19.29
CA TRP A 326 10.80 -16.36 18.70
C TRP A 326 10.41 -17.71 19.30
N LYS A 327 9.11 -17.91 19.50
CA LYS A 327 8.50 -19.23 19.68
C LYS A 327 7.52 -19.46 18.55
N VAL A 328 7.64 -20.61 17.91
CA VAL A 328 6.91 -20.94 16.71
C VAL A 328 6.09 -22.21 16.90
N GLN A 329 4.86 -22.19 16.42
CA GLN A 329 4.01 -23.35 16.27
C GLN A 329 3.46 -23.37 14.84
N LYS A 330 3.31 -24.55 14.26
CA LYS A 330 2.86 -24.72 12.87
C LYS A 330 1.84 -25.83 12.77
N LYS A 331 0.91 -25.71 11.83
CA LYS A 331 -0.04 -26.73 11.42
C LYS A 331 -0.07 -26.78 9.89
N GLN A 332 0.12 -27.96 9.32
CA GLN A 332 0.11 -28.20 7.87
C GLN A 332 1.14 -27.33 7.11
N ILE A 333 2.27 -27.03 7.75
CA ILE A 333 3.42 -26.30 7.19
C ILE A 333 4.65 -27.17 7.47
N ASP A 334 5.05 -27.98 6.50
CA ASP A 334 6.12 -29.00 6.60
C ASP A 334 7.38 -28.57 5.83
#